data_5db5530d48ddaeb7f8d5a076e1b3bc65
#
_entry.id   5db5530d48ddaeb7f8d5a076e1b3bc65
#
_cell.length_a   1.000
_cell.length_b   1.000
_cell.length_c   1.000
_cell.angle_alpha   90.00
_cell.angle_beta   90.00
_cell.angle_gamma   90.00
#
_symmetry.space_group_name_H-M   'P 1'
#
loop_
_entity.id
_entity.type
_entity.pdbx_description
1 polymer ?
#
loop_
_entity_poly.entity_id
_entity_poly.type
_entity_poly.pdbx_seq_one_letter_code
_entity_poly.pdbx_strand_id
1 'polypeptide(L)'
;MDFKIAVLAGDGIGPEISVQGVDVMNAVCEKFGHKVSYEYAICGADAIDKVGDPFPEMTFQACKNADAVLFSAVGDPKFDNDPTAKVRPEQGLLAMRKKLGLFANIRPVQTFKCLVHKSPLRAELVENADFICIRELTGGMYFGEKYQDNDKAYDCLLYTSPSPR
;
A
#
# COMPACT_ATOMS: atom_id res chain seq x y z
N MET A 1 26.16 -1.54 1.00
CA MET A 1 25.12 -2.04 1.92
C MET A 1 24.41 -3.18 1.22
N ASP A 2 23.91 -4.14 1.97
CA ASP A 2 23.15 -5.27 1.45
C ASP A 2 21.72 -5.12 1.91
N PHE A 3 20.77 -5.20 0.98
CA PHE A 3 19.33 -5.03 1.24
C PHE A 3 18.56 -6.29 0.88
N LYS A 4 17.58 -6.64 1.69
CA LYS A 4 16.59 -7.68 1.41
C LYS A 4 15.22 -7.05 1.23
N ILE A 5 14.61 -7.25 0.07
CA ILE A 5 13.32 -6.67 -0.29
C ILE A 5 12.28 -7.77 -0.47
N ALA A 6 11.16 -7.68 0.24
CA ALA A 6 10.00 -8.51 -0.06
C ALA A 6 9.22 -7.87 -1.22
N VAL A 7 8.94 -8.63 -2.28
CA VAL A 7 8.20 -8.16 -3.45
C VAL A 7 6.80 -8.76 -3.44
N LEU A 8 5.81 -7.91 -3.29
CA LEU A 8 4.39 -8.25 -3.36
C LEU A 8 3.81 -7.69 -4.66
N ALA A 9 3.86 -8.47 -5.71
CA ALA A 9 3.38 -8.05 -7.03
C ALA A 9 1.85 -7.80 -7.03
N GLY A 10 1.10 -8.60 -6.27
CA GLY A 10 -0.35 -8.47 -6.16
C GLY A 10 -1.08 -8.85 -7.43
N ASP A 11 -2.10 -8.08 -7.78
CA ASP A 11 -3.12 -8.42 -8.78
C ASP A 11 -3.08 -7.48 -10.00
N GLY A 12 -3.80 -7.85 -11.05
CA GLY A 12 -4.03 -7.02 -12.23
C GLY A 12 -2.73 -6.56 -12.89
N ILE A 13 -2.48 -5.26 -12.91
CA ILE A 13 -1.25 -4.66 -13.45
C ILE A 13 -0.03 -4.82 -12.52
N GLY A 14 -0.25 -5.25 -11.28
CA GLY A 14 0.79 -5.36 -10.25
C GLY A 14 2.03 -6.14 -10.67
N PRO A 15 1.90 -7.38 -11.24
CA PRO A 15 3.04 -8.14 -11.72
C PRO A 15 3.87 -7.42 -12.79
N GLU A 16 3.22 -6.72 -13.71
CA GLU A 16 3.90 -5.98 -14.78
C GLU A 16 4.71 -4.80 -14.22
N ILE A 17 4.10 -3.97 -13.38
CA ILE A 17 4.78 -2.80 -12.82
C ILE A 17 5.85 -3.16 -11.77
N SER A 18 5.68 -4.28 -11.06
CA SER A 18 6.67 -4.72 -10.07
C SER A 18 8.01 -5.08 -10.70
N VAL A 19 8.01 -5.67 -11.90
CA VAL A 19 9.23 -5.94 -12.67
C VAL A 19 9.99 -4.65 -12.95
N GLN A 20 9.30 -3.61 -13.40
CA GLN A 20 9.92 -2.31 -13.68
C GLN A 20 10.46 -1.66 -12.40
N GLY A 21 9.76 -1.81 -11.28
CA GLY A 21 10.24 -1.35 -9.97
C GLY A 21 11.53 -2.05 -9.54
N VAL A 22 11.60 -3.36 -9.73
CA VAL A 22 12.80 -4.16 -9.45
C VAL A 22 13.97 -3.75 -10.36
N ASP A 23 13.72 -3.53 -11.64
CA ASP A 23 14.76 -3.11 -12.59
C ASP A 23 15.34 -1.74 -12.21
N VAL A 24 14.51 -0.78 -11.81
CA VAL A 24 14.97 0.52 -11.31
C VAL A 24 15.79 0.35 -10.03
N MET A 25 15.36 -0.48 -9.08
CA MET A 25 16.12 -0.72 -7.86
C MET A 25 17.48 -1.36 -8.16
N ASN A 26 17.54 -2.32 -9.09
CA ASN A 26 18.80 -2.94 -9.51
C ASN A 26 19.75 -1.89 -10.08
N ALA A 27 19.28 -1.03 -10.99
CA ALA A 27 20.09 0.02 -11.59
C ALA A 27 20.62 1.03 -10.55
N VAL A 28 19.79 1.39 -9.56
CA VAL A 28 20.19 2.27 -8.47
C VAL A 28 21.24 1.59 -7.58
N CYS A 29 21.01 0.33 -7.19
CA CYS A 29 21.94 -0.41 -6.36
C CYS A 29 23.30 -0.60 -7.06
N GLU A 30 23.30 -0.92 -8.34
CA GLU A 30 24.52 -1.01 -9.15
C GLU A 30 25.29 0.31 -9.18
N LYS A 31 24.58 1.41 -9.48
CA LYS A 31 25.17 2.76 -9.55
C LYS A 31 25.83 3.19 -8.25
N PHE A 32 25.26 2.84 -7.10
CA PHE A 32 25.76 3.26 -5.78
C PHE A 32 26.54 2.17 -5.04
N GLY A 33 26.84 1.05 -5.67
CA GLY A 33 27.63 -0.04 -5.09
C GLY A 33 26.93 -0.77 -3.95
N HIS A 34 25.61 -0.93 -4.04
CA HIS A 34 24.81 -1.70 -3.09
C HIS A 34 24.47 -3.08 -3.65
N LYS A 35 24.13 -4.02 -2.77
CA LYS A 35 23.59 -5.33 -3.16
C LYS A 35 22.13 -5.40 -2.72
N VAL A 36 21.30 -6.00 -3.55
CA VAL A 36 19.88 -6.21 -3.24
C VAL A 36 19.51 -7.65 -3.54
N SER A 37 18.72 -8.24 -2.66
CA SER A 37 18.10 -9.57 -2.85
C SER A 37 16.59 -9.44 -2.70
N TYR A 38 15.87 -10.27 -3.44
CA TYR A 38 14.40 -10.20 -3.49
C TYR A 38 13.79 -11.50 -3.03
N GLU A 39 12.77 -11.41 -2.18
CA GLU A 39 11.90 -12.51 -1.80
C GLU A 39 10.49 -12.21 -2.30
N TYR A 40 9.99 -13.01 -3.24
CA TYR A 40 8.66 -12.84 -3.82
C TYR A 40 7.62 -13.57 -3.00
N ALA A 41 6.52 -12.90 -2.66
CA ALA A 41 5.42 -13.48 -1.91
C ALA A 41 4.06 -13.09 -2.50
N ILE A 42 3.07 -13.96 -2.32
CA ILE A 42 1.72 -13.78 -2.86
C ILE A 42 0.89 -12.87 -1.96
N CYS A 43 0.03 -12.04 -2.55
CA CYS A 43 -0.96 -11.24 -1.82
C CYS A 43 -2.16 -10.91 -2.72
N GLY A 44 -3.25 -10.41 -2.12
CA GLY A 44 -4.43 -9.99 -2.87
C GLY A 44 -5.26 -11.16 -3.41
N ALA A 45 -5.79 -11.00 -4.62
CA ALA A 45 -6.62 -11.99 -5.29
C ALA A 45 -5.87 -13.29 -5.60
N ASP A 46 -4.60 -13.19 -6.04
CA ASP A 46 -3.76 -14.36 -6.28
C ASP A 46 -3.58 -15.22 -5.02
N ALA A 47 -3.44 -14.58 -3.86
CA ALA A 47 -3.34 -15.30 -2.59
C ALA A 47 -4.67 -15.91 -2.15
N ILE A 48 -5.79 -15.21 -2.37
CA ILE A 48 -7.13 -15.77 -2.11
C ILE A 48 -7.36 -17.03 -2.95
N ASP A 49 -7.03 -16.97 -4.24
CA ASP A 49 -7.22 -18.11 -5.15
C ASP A 49 -6.38 -19.34 -4.76
N LYS A 50 -5.17 -19.11 -4.25
CA LYS A 50 -4.23 -20.19 -3.90
C LYS A 50 -4.45 -20.77 -2.51
N VAL A 51 -4.74 -19.91 -1.52
CA VAL A 51 -4.75 -20.30 -0.10
C VAL A 51 -5.95 -19.77 0.68
N GLY A 52 -6.87 -19.01 0.07
CA GLY A 52 -8.06 -18.49 0.70
C GLY A 52 -7.85 -17.28 1.61
N ASP A 53 -6.63 -16.73 1.69
CA ASP A 53 -6.27 -15.59 2.53
C ASP A 53 -5.54 -14.54 1.68
N PRO A 54 -5.99 -13.26 1.65
CA PRO A 54 -5.36 -12.22 0.86
C PRO A 54 -3.98 -11.77 1.38
N PHE A 55 -3.61 -12.12 2.61
CA PHE A 55 -2.30 -11.84 3.21
C PHE A 55 -1.87 -12.99 4.13
N PRO A 56 -1.46 -14.14 3.55
CA PRO A 56 -1.11 -15.34 4.30
C PRO A 56 0.06 -15.14 5.25
N GLU A 57 0.16 -16.01 6.26
CA GLU A 57 1.24 -15.93 7.24
C GLU A 57 2.64 -16.02 6.61
N MET A 58 2.81 -16.83 5.57
CA MET A 58 4.07 -16.91 4.84
C MET A 58 4.49 -15.57 4.23
N THR A 59 3.53 -14.81 3.70
CA THR A 59 3.75 -13.46 3.15
C THR A 59 4.09 -12.47 4.26
N PHE A 60 3.40 -12.55 5.40
CA PHE A 60 3.73 -11.72 6.56
C PHE A 60 5.16 -11.97 7.04
N GLN A 61 5.61 -13.23 7.12
CA GLN A 61 6.96 -13.56 7.53
C GLN A 61 8.01 -13.08 6.52
N ALA A 62 7.75 -13.20 5.21
CA ALA A 62 8.61 -12.62 4.17
C ALA A 62 8.78 -11.11 4.34
N CYS A 63 7.68 -10.39 4.55
CA CYS A 63 7.70 -8.94 4.79
C CYS A 63 8.45 -8.58 6.08
N LYS A 64 8.21 -9.31 7.18
CA LYS A 64 8.83 -9.06 8.48
C LYS A 64 10.34 -9.26 8.47
N ASN A 65 10.83 -10.21 7.66
CA ASN A 65 12.24 -10.58 7.54
C ASN A 65 12.98 -9.77 6.47
N ALA A 66 12.31 -8.83 5.81
CA ALA A 66 12.90 -7.95 4.81
C ALA A 66 13.17 -6.55 5.41
N ASP A 67 14.11 -5.83 4.80
CA ASP A 67 14.41 -4.43 5.17
C ASP A 67 13.33 -3.48 4.68
N ALA A 68 12.69 -3.81 3.53
CA ALA A 68 11.57 -3.08 2.99
C ALA A 68 10.67 -3.99 2.14
N VAL A 69 9.46 -3.51 1.87
CA VAL A 69 8.48 -4.19 1.03
C VAL A 69 8.20 -3.36 -0.22
N LEU A 70 8.44 -3.93 -1.39
CA LEU A 70 7.95 -3.40 -2.66
C LEU A 70 6.56 -3.97 -2.90
N PHE A 71 5.56 -3.14 -2.68
CA PHE A 71 4.15 -3.50 -2.88
C PHE A 71 3.61 -2.79 -4.13
N SER A 72 2.97 -3.53 -5.02
CA SER A 72 2.45 -2.98 -6.28
C SER A 72 0.96 -2.67 -6.19
N ALA A 73 0.10 -3.57 -6.66
CA ALA A 73 -1.34 -3.32 -6.71
C ALA A 73 -2.12 -4.54 -6.21
N VAL A 74 -3.25 -4.30 -5.55
CA VAL A 74 -4.23 -5.34 -5.22
C VAL A 74 -5.61 -4.90 -5.68
N GLY A 75 -6.41 -5.87 -6.07
CA GLY A 75 -7.77 -5.72 -6.54
C GLY A 75 -8.00 -6.53 -7.82
N ASP A 76 -9.14 -7.20 -7.88
CA ASP A 76 -9.57 -7.94 -9.06
C ASP A 76 -11.07 -7.72 -9.25
N PRO A 77 -11.52 -7.27 -10.43
CA PRO A 77 -12.93 -7.01 -10.72
C PRO A 77 -13.88 -8.18 -10.42
N LYS A 78 -13.38 -9.42 -10.40
CA LYS A 78 -14.18 -10.59 -10.03
C LYS A 78 -14.73 -10.52 -8.59
N PHE A 79 -14.03 -9.81 -7.67
CA PHE A 79 -14.49 -9.63 -6.30
C PHE A 79 -15.39 -8.40 -6.14
N ASP A 80 -15.31 -7.40 -7.02
CA ASP A 80 -16.09 -6.17 -6.92
C ASP A 80 -17.60 -6.44 -7.15
N ASN A 81 -17.89 -7.33 -8.08
CA ASN A 81 -19.24 -7.64 -8.50
C ASN A 81 -19.85 -8.89 -7.80
N ASP A 82 -19.10 -9.52 -6.89
CA ASP A 82 -19.57 -10.68 -6.14
C ASP A 82 -20.04 -10.27 -4.73
N PRO A 83 -21.37 -10.13 -4.49
CA PRO A 83 -21.89 -9.81 -3.17
C PRO A 83 -21.72 -10.96 -2.17
N THR A 84 -21.37 -12.16 -2.64
CA THR A 84 -21.17 -13.35 -1.80
C THR A 84 -19.71 -13.52 -1.36
N ALA A 85 -18.81 -12.76 -1.91
CA ALA A 85 -17.39 -12.79 -1.57
C ALA A 85 -17.17 -12.44 -0.10
N LYS A 86 -16.80 -13.44 0.69
CA LYS A 86 -16.53 -13.28 2.14
C LYS A 86 -15.20 -12.58 2.40
N VAL A 87 -14.26 -12.68 1.47
CA VAL A 87 -12.90 -12.14 1.56
C VAL A 87 -12.61 -11.36 0.29
N ARG A 88 -12.00 -10.19 0.44
CA ARG A 88 -11.65 -9.30 -0.67
C ARG A 88 -10.15 -9.01 -0.69
N PRO A 89 -9.54 -8.80 -1.87
CA PRO A 89 -8.10 -8.51 -1.99
C PRO A 89 -7.62 -7.32 -1.13
N GLU A 90 -8.43 -6.26 -1.02
CA GLU A 90 -8.14 -5.04 -0.26
C GLU A 90 -7.98 -5.30 1.25
N GLN A 91 -8.62 -6.35 1.76
CA GLN A 91 -8.45 -6.77 3.16
C GLN A 91 -7.01 -7.23 3.43
N GLY A 92 -6.32 -7.76 2.41
CA GLY A 92 -4.89 -8.09 2.48
C GLY A 92 -4.02 -6.87 2.73
N LEU A 93 -4.29 -5.77 2.03
CA LEU A 93 -3.58 -4.50 2.25
C LEU A 93 -3.82 -3.96 3.68
N LEU A 94 -5.05 -4.03 4.16
CA LEU A 94 -5.36 -3.60 5.53
C LEU A 94 -4.69 -4.50 6.57
N ALA A 95 -4.71 -5.83 6.36
CA ALA A 95 -4.04 -6.79 7.23
C ALA A 95 -2.52 -6.56 7.27
N MET A 96 -1.89 -6.30 6.12
CA MET A 96 -0.47 -5.96 6.02
C MET A 96 -0.15 -4.72 6.85
N ARG A 97 -0.90 -3.63 6.68
CA ARG A 97 -0.70 -2.38 7.42
C ARG A 97 -0.79 -2.59 8.93
N LYS A 98 -1.80 -3.33 9.39
CA LYS A 98 -2.01 -3.64 10.80
C LYS A 98 -0.90 -4.53 11.37
N LYS A 99 -0.60 -5.66 10.71
CA LYS A 99 0.38 -6.64 11.19
C LYS A 99 1.81 -6.10 11.20
N LEU A 100 2.17 -5.24 10.24
CA LEU A 100 3.50 -4.62 10.16
C LEU A 100 3.60 -3.28 10.91
N GLY A 101 2.50 -2.77 11.49
CA GLY A 101 2.49 -1.51 12.23
C GLY A 101 2.74 -0.28 11.36
N LEU A 102 2.27 -0.29 10.11
CA LEU A 102 2.46 0.81 9.16
C LEU A 102 1.47 1.94 9.45
N PHE A 103 1.87 2.89 10.29
CA PHE A 103 0.97 3.95 10.79
C PHE A 103 0.93 5.19 9.90
N ALA A 104 1.98 5.48 9.12
CA ALA A 104 2.08 6.69 8.32
C ALA A 104 2.14 6.37 6.81
N ASN A 105 1.19 6.89 6.05
CA ASN A 105 1.25 6.89 4.60
C ASN A 105 1.79 8.25 4.14
N ILE A 106 3.00 8.27 3.62
CA ILE A 106 3.70 9.47 3.17
C ILE A 106 3.48 9.62 1.67
N ARG A 107 2.83 10.71 1.26
CA ARG A 107 2.49 11.00 -0.13
C ARG A 107 3.14 12.31 -0.57
N PRO A 108 4.32 12.28 -1.19
CA PRO A 108 4.89 13.47 -1.81
C PRO A 108 4.05 13.86 -3.02
N VAL A 109 3.76 15.15 -3.13
CA VAL A 109 3.04 15.76 -4.26
C VAL A 109 3.91 16.85 -4.82
N GLN A 110 4.35 16.68 -6.06
CA GLN A 110 5.18 17.64 -6.76
C GLN A 110 4.64 17.89 -8.17
N THR A 111 4.56 19.15 -8.56
CA THR A 111 4.17 19.51 -9.92
C THR A 111 5.39 19.65 -10.82
N PHE A 112 5.42 18.85 -11.87
CA PHE A 112 6.44 18.96 -12.90
C PHE A 112 6.03 20.03 -13.91
N LYS A 113 6.92 20.98 -14.21
CA LYS A 113 6.65 22.12 -15.13
C LYS A 113 6.08 21.68 -16.48
N CYS A 114 6.59 20.58 -17.04
CA CYS A 114 6.11 20.03 -18.30
C CYS A 114 4.67 19.48 -18.24
N LEU A 115 4.10 19.26 -17.04
CA LEU A 115 2.75 18.72 -16.84
C LEU A 115 1.74 19.75 -16.33
N VAL A 116 2.14 20.99 -16.03
CA VAL A 116 1.23 22.05 -15.54
C VAL A 116 0.02 22.22 -16.45
N HIS A 117 0.22 22.18 -17.78
CA HIS A 117 -0.86 22.34 -18.77
C HIS A 117 -1.90 21.20 -18.76
N LYS A 118 -1.62 20.06 -18.10
CA LYS A 118 -2.56 18.94 -17.95
C LYS A 118 -3.45 19.07 -16.71
N SER A 119 -3.15 20.00 -15.82
CA SER A 119 -3.95 20.24 -14.62
C SER A 119 -5.30 20.87 -15.00
N PRO A 120 -6.42 20.46 -14.36
CA PRO A 120 -7.69 21.16 -14.48
C PRO A 120 -7.72 22.49 -13.71
N LEU A 121 -6.74 22.74 -12.84
CA LEU A 121 -6.59 23.98 -12.10
C LEU A 121 -5.77 25.00 -12.89
N ARG A 122 -5.93 26.28 -12.56
CA ARG A 122 -5.15 27.36 -13.15
C ARG A 122 -3.66 27.18 -12.86
N ALA A 123 -2.83 27.51 -13.83
CA ALA A 123 -1.36 27.29 -13.76
C ALA A 123 -0.74 27.92 -12.51
N GLU A 124 -1.12 29.14 -12.17
CA GLU A 124 -0.59 29.87 -11.00
C GLU A 124 -0.91 29.20 -9.65
N LEU A 125 -1.88 28.29 -9.59
CA LEU A 125 -2.22 27.54 -8.38
C LEU A 125 -1.42 26.25 -8.21
N VAL A 126 -0.94 25.68 -9.31
CA VAL A 126 -0.26 24.38 -9.31
C VAL A 126 1.23 24.47 -9.62
N GLU A 127 1.64 25.56 -10.29
CA GLU A 127 3.04 25.77 -10.61
C GLU A 127 3.87 25.87 -9.32
N ASN A 128 4.94 25.05 -9.23
CA ASN A 128 5.80 24.93 -8.07
C ASN A 128 5.13 24.31 -6.80
N ALA A 129 3.98 23.66 -6.92
CA ALA A 129 3.45 22.89 -5.80
C ALA A 129 4.43 21.77 -5.43
N ASP A 130 4.89 21.77 -4.18
CA ASP A 130 5.79 20.77 -3.59
C ASP A 130 5.44 20.64 -2.11
N PHE A 131 4.73 19.55 -1.76
CA PHE A 131 4.34 19.29 -0.38
C PHE A 131 4.20 17.79 -0.11
N ILE A 132 4.18 17.41 1.16
CA ILE A 132 3.97 16.04 1.60
C ILE A 132 2.63 15.95 2.33
N CYS A 133 1.77 15.06 1.85
CA CYS A 133 0.55 14.68 2.56
C CYS A 133 0.84 13.43 3.41
N ILE A 134 0.74 13.56 4.73
CA ILE A 134 0.91 12.44 5.67
C ILE A 134 -0.47 12.01 6.13
N ARG A 135 -0.80 10.72 5.88
CA ARG A 135 -2.05 10.10 6.30
C ARG A 135 -1.79 9.08 7.40
N GLU A 136 -2.42 9.27 8.55
CA GLU A 136 -2.46 8.25 9.61
C GLU A 136 -3.34 7.07 9.17
N LEU A 137 -2.91 5.83 9.47
CA LEU A 137 -3.54 4.61 8.96
C LEU A 137 -3.94 3.61 10.04
N THR A 138 -3.64 3.84 11.32
CA THR A 138 -3.84 2.84 12.38
C THR A 138 -5.11 3.04 13.20
N GLY A 139 -5.84 4.10 12.95
CA GLY A 139 -7.08 4.45 13.64
C GLY A 139 -8.26 4.68 12.72
N GLY A 140 -9.36 5.10 13.32
CA GLY A 140 -10.57 5.54 12.63
C GLY A 140 -11.30 4.45 11.86
N MET A 141 -11.92 4.86 10.77
CA MET A 141 -12.83 4.06 9.96
C MET A 141 -12.33 2.66 9.56
N TYR A 142 -11.01 2.46 9.42
CA TYR A 142 -10.47 1.16 9.01
C TYR A 142 -10.13 0.23 10.18
N PHE A 143 -9.65 0.76 11.30
CA PHE A 143 -9.08 -0.03 12.40
C PHE A 143 -9.63 0.32 13.79
N GLY A 144 -10.41 1.40 13.90
CA GLY A 144 -11.06 1.82 15.13
C GLY A 144 -12.11 0.80 15.60
N GLU A 145 -12.47 0.89 16.86
CA GLU A 145 -13.57 0.12 17.40
C GLU A 145 -14.87 0.50 16.69
N LYS A 146 -15.61 -0.52 16.31
CA LYS A 146 -16.89 -0.39 15.62
C LYS A 146 -17.94 -1.21 16.32
N TYR A 147 -19.13 -0.66 16.38
CA TYR A 147 -20.29 -1.34 16.87
C TYR A 147 -21.53 -0.96 16.06
N GLN A 148 -22.38 -1.92 15.82
CA GLN A 148 -23.68 -1.71 15.20
C GLN A 148 -24.68 -2.74 15.77
N ASP A 149 -25.83 -2.25 16.17
CA ASP A 149 -27.04 -3.04 16.44
C ASP A 149 -28.22 -2.45 15.67
N ASN A 150 -29.45 -2.84 16.02
CA ASN A 150 -30.65 -2.34 15.34
C ASN A 150 -30.93 -0.86 15.60
N ASP A 151 -30.43 -0.30 16.69
CA ASP A 151 -30.75 1.04 17.16
C ASP A 151 -29.58 2.00 17.12
N LYS A 152 -28.34 1.48 17.16
CA LYS A 152 -27.12 2.26 17.32
C LYS A 152 -25.99 1.75 16.41
N ALA A 153 -25.20 2.70 15.89
CA ALA A 153 -23.92 2.42 15.27
C ALA A 153 -22.89 3.46 15.71
N TYR A 154 -21.64 3.03 15.98
CA TYR A 154 -20.54 3.94 16.20
C TYR A 154 -19.26 3.44 15.54
N ASP A 155 -18.41 4.39 15.15
CA ASP A 155 -17.06 4.18 14.66
C ASP A 155 -16.12 5.10 15.43
N CYS A 156 -15.13 4.53 16.12
CA CYS A 156 -14.29 5.26 17.05
C CYS A 156 -13.00 5.74 16.37
N LEU A 157 -12.73 7.03 16.44
CA LEU A 157 -11.46 7.64 16.06
C LEU A 157 -10.70 8.07 17.34
N LEU A 158 -9.64 7.34 17.68
CA LEU A 158 -8.72 7.69 18.75
C LEU A 158 -7.51 8.42 18.16
N TYR A 159 -7.23 9.62 18.69
CA TYR A 159 -5.97 10.32 18.41
C TYR A 159 -4.87 9.71 19.28
N THR A 160 -3.91 9.05 18.65
CA THR A 160 -2.77 8.40 19.34
C THR A 160 -1.58 9.34 19.53
N SER A 161 -1.59 10.48 18.84
CA SER A 161 -0.58 11.54 18.98
C SER A 161 -1.23 12.92 18.85
N PRO A 162 -0.69 13.96 19.49
CA PRO A 162 -1.17 15.31 19.27
C PRO A 162 -0.93 15.73 17.82
N SER A 163 -2.00 15.97 17.10
CA SER A 163 -1.94 16.57 15.77
C SER A 163 -2.08 18.09 15.91
N PRO A 164 -1.21 18.91 15.34
CA PRO A 164 -1.46 20.35 15.28
C PRO A 164 -2.74 20.60 14.48
N ARG A 165 -3.65 21.37 15.04
CA ARG A 165 -4.87 21.85 14.39
C ARG A 165 -4.59 23.16 13.69
#